data_92b80b19b4db49eebc5371bae5dacc02
#
_entry.id   92b80b19b4db49eebc5371bae5dacc02
#
_cell.length_a   1.000
_cell.length_b   1.000
_cell.length_c   1.000
_cell.angle_alpha   90.00
_cell.angle_beta   90.00
_cell.angle_gamma   90.00
#
_symmetry.space_group_name_H-M   'P 1'
#
loop_
_entity.id
_entity.type
_entity.pdbx_description
1 polymer ?
#
loop_
_entity_poly.entity_id
_entity_poly.type
_entity_poly.pdbx_seq_one_letter_code
_entity_poly.pdbx_strand_id
1 'polypeptide(L)'
;MAAAACRSSPCSGVRPNRRACLRLASSARAAVQAERPAAAEELGAATRAEFPILHQEVNGRQLVYLDNAATSQKPLAVLGAMDEYYRGYNSNVHRGVHALSARATAEYEEAREKIARFINAASAQEVVYTRNATEAINLVANTWGTAHLREGDEVVLSVAEHHSNLVPWQLLAQRKGLVLKFVELTGSEELDVEQLARLVGPRTRLVSLVHVSNMLGCMLPVHKVAEICSGVGAKLLLDCCQSVPNMPVDVQSLGADFIVASSHKMCGPTGIGFLWGRSSLLADMPPWMGGGEMIQEVRLEGSTYAEPPSRFEAGTPAIAEAIGLGAACDYLAGLGMARVAAHERELGAHLYEQLRSINGVRIYGPSPEAAQGRAALATFNVEGIHPTDISTLLDSAGVAVRSGHLCTQPVHRHLGIASSVRASPYIYNTRAEVDAFVDALKDTIQFFREVGA
;
A
#
# COMPACT_ATOMS: atom_id res chain seq x y z
N MET A 1 -48.74 -7.52 51.63
CA MET A 1 -49.69 -6.37 51.57
C MET A 1 -48.99 -5.35 50.63
N ALA A 2 -49.48 -4.88 49.53
CA ALA A 2 -50.69 -4.98 48.75
C ALA A 2 -50.29 -4.92 47.29
N ALA A 3 -50.89 -5.74 46.47
CA ALA A 3 -50.84 -5.73 45.04
C ALA A 3 -51.63 -4.55 44.46
N ALA A 4 -51.13 -3.88 43.41
CA ALA A 4 -51.95 -3.01 42.57
C ALA A 4 -51.77 -3.39 41.13
N ALA A 5 -52.77 -4.00 40.56
CA ALA A 5 -52.94 -4.34 39.16
C ALA A 5 -53.22 -3.06 38.35
N CYS A 6 -52.59 -2.89 37.21
CA CYS A 6 -53.01 -1.94 36.20
C CYS A 6 -53.34 -2.68 34.90
N ARG A 7 -54.53 -2.39 34.41
CA ARG A 7 -55.26 -3.10 33.33
C ARG A 7 -54.74 -2.72 31.95
N SER A 8 -54.72 -3.70 31.08
CA SER A 8 -54.52 -3.63 29.64
C SER A 8 -55.65 -2.89 28.92
N SER A 9 -55.33 -2.05 27.95
CA SER A 9 -56.23 -1.64 26.85
C SER A 9 -55.54 -1.85 25.52
N PRO A 10 -56.22 -2.36 24.49
CA PRO A 10 -55.60 -2.75 23.23
C PRO A 10 -55.51 -1.57 22.25
N CYS A 11 -54.35 -1.30 21.72
CA CYS A 11 -54.19 -0.43 20.57
C CYS A 11 -54.26 -1.25 19.27
N SER A 12 -55.23 -0.82 18.45
CA SER A 12 -55.58 -1.31 17.13
C SER A 12 -54.44 -1.35 16.14
N GLY A 13 -54.29 -2.47 15.44
CA GLY A 13 -53.30 -2.67 14.40
C GLY A 13 -53.57 -1.86 13.14
N VAL A 14 -52.52 -1.20 12.66
CA VAL A 14 -52.43 -0.74 11.29
C VAL A 14 -51.32 -1.59 10.61
N ARG A 15 -51.76 -2.48 9.70
CA ARG A 15 -50.81 -3.27 8.87
C ARG A 15 -50.22 -2.37 7.80
N PRO A 16 -48.91 -2.30 7.65
CA PRO A 16 -48.31 -1.53 6.54
C PRO A 16 -48.59 -2.22 5.21
N ASN A 17 -48.99 -1.41 4.25
CA ASN A 17 -49.40 -1.80 2.90
C ASN A 17 -48.16 -2.33 2.09
N ARG A 18 -48.13 -3.65 1.83
CA ARG A 18 -47.07 -4.33 1.08
C ARG A 18 -46.80 -3.79 -0.34
N ARG A 19 -47.71 -2.98 -0.90
CA ARG A 19 -47.53 -2.37 -2.22
C ARG A 19 -46.69 -1.10 -2.20
N ALA A 20 -46.48 -0.43 -1.07
CA ALA A 20 -45.62 0.73 -0.93
C ALA A 20 -44.13 0.36 -0.81
N CYS A 21 -43.81 -0.78 -0.15
CA CYS A 21 -42.42 -1.25 -0.04
C CYS A 21 -41.86 -1.80 -1.37
N LEU A 22 -42.69 -2.30 -2.27
CA LEU A 22 -42.24 -2.81 -3.58
C LEU A 22 -41.96 -1.72 -4.61
N ARG A 23 -42.49 -0.50 -4.44
CA ARG A 23 -42.19 0.63 -5.32
C ARG A 23 -40.92 1.39 -4.94
N LEU A 24 -40.48 1.35 -3.68
CA LEU A 24 -39.21 1.93 -3.24
C LEU A 24 -38.01 1.05 -3.57
N ALA A 25 -38.21 -0.27 -3.62
CA ALA A 25 -37.15 -1.21 -4.02
C ALA A 25 -36.92 -1.25 -5.56
N SER A 26 -37.89 -0.83 -6.39
CA SER A 26 -37.71 -0.77 -7.84
C SER A 26 -37.09 0.53 -8.34
N SER A 27 -37.17 1.63 -7.58
CA SER A 27 -36.51 2.90 -7.93
C SER A 27 -35.03 2.95 -7.57
N ALA A 28 -34.59 2.13 -6.60
CA ALA A 28 -33.18 2.00 -6.22
C ALA A 28 -32.37 1.10 -7.17
N ARG A 29 -33.04 0.30 -8.04
CA ARG A 29 -32.35 -0.53 -9.05
C ARG A 29 -32.18 0.12 -10.42
N ALA A 30 -32.75 1.29 -10.66
CA ALA A 30 -32.68 1.98 -11.96
C ALA A 30 -31.61 3.10 -12.02
N ALA A 31 -30.77 3.29 -11.00
CA ALA A 31 -29.77 4.35 -10.94
C ALA A 31 -28.32 3.84 -10.92
N VAL A 32 -28.06 2.60 -11.33
CA VAL A 32 -26.72 2.19 -11.74
C VAL A 32 -26.67 2.28 -13.28
N GLN A 33 -26.85 3.48 -13.81
CA GLN A 33 -26.26 3.78 -15.11
C GLN A 33 -24.75 3.77 -14.88
N ALA A 34 -24.06 2.82 -15.55
CA ALA A 34 -22.62 2.84 -15.66
C ALA A 34 -22.25 4.19 -16.29
N GLU A 35 -21.81 5.15 -15.48
CA GLU A 35 -21.14 6.33 -15.97
C GLU A 35 -19.96 5.84 -16.80
N ARG A 36 -19.88 6.29 -18.04
CA ARG A 36 -18.69 6.13 -18.89
C ARG A 36 -17.51 6.62 -18.04
N PRO A 37 -16.40 5.88 -17.94
CA PRO A 37 -15.23 6.40 -17.25
C PRO A 37 -14.87 7.73 -17.91
N ALA A 38 -14.88 8.80 -17.11
CA ALA A 38 -14.33 10.08 -17.53
C ALA A 38 -12.90 9.84 -18.01
N ALA A 39 -12.45 10.52 -19.04
CA ALA A 39 -11.12 10.34 -19.59
C ALA A 39 -10.07 10.47 -18.46
N ALA A 40 -9.02 9.64 -18.49
CA ALA A 40 -8.03 9.57 -17.41
C ALA A 40 -7.33 10.94 -17.18
N GLU A 41 -7.18 11.72 -18.24
CA GLU A 41 -6.65 13.08 -18.20
C GLU A 41 -7.49 14.02 -17.28
N GLU A 42 -8.79 13.78 -17.15
CA GLU A 42 -9.67 14.52 -16.24
C GLU A 42 -9.36 14.23 -14.75
N LEU A 43 -8.90 13.04 -14.38
CA LEU A 43 -8.61 12.73 -12.97
C LEU A 43 -7.43 13.55 -12.45
N GLY A 44 -6.31 13.60 -13.17
CA GLY A 44 -5.13 14.36 -12.79
C GLY A 44 -5.43 15.86 -12.65
N ALA A 45 -6.10 16.45 -13.65
CA ALA A 45 -6.51 17.84 -13.62
C ALA A 45 -7.53 18.14 -12.50
N ALA A 46 -8.50 17.26 -12.30
CA ALA A 46 -9.56 17.42 -11.30
C ALA A 46 -9.03 17.35 -9.85
N THR A 47 -8.03 16.50 -9.59
CA THR A 47 -7.52 16.28 -8.22
C THR A 47 -6.37 17.22 -7.84
N ARG A 48 -5.60 17.73 -8.81
CA ARG A 48 -4.37 18.50 -8.56
C ARG A 48 -4.58 19.68 -7.60
N ALA A 49 -5.72 20.40 -7.70
CA ALA A 49 -6.03 21.54 -6.85
C ALA A 49 -6.13 21.19 -5.36
N GLU A 50 -6.37 19.94 -5.03
CA GLU A 50 -6.49 19.44 -3.66
C GLU A 50 -5.14 19.16 -3.00
N PHE A 51 -4.03 19.24 -3.75
CA PHE A 51 -2.66 18.98 -3.28
C PHE A 51 -1.82 20.27 -3.25
N PRO A 52 -1.80 21.01 -2.12
CA PRO A 52 -1.21 22.35 -2.04
C PRO A 52 0.26 22.42 -2.48
N ILE A 53 1.03 21.39 -2.16
CA ILE A 53 2.47 21.31 -2.47
C ILE A 53 2.75 21.33 -3.98
N LEU A 54 1.81 20.92 -4.82
CA LEU A 54 1.99 20.85 -6.27
C LEU A 54 1.86 22.23 -6.96
N HIS A 55 1.47 23.27 -6.20
CA HIS A 55 1.29 24.63 -6.73
C HIS A 55 2.54 25.52 -6.55
N GLN A 56 3.64 24.96 -6.02
CA GLN A 56 4.88 25.70 -5.85
C GLN A 56 5.77 25.62 -7.09
N GLU A 57 6.68 26.59 -7.18
CA GLU A 57 7.80 26.54 -8.11
C GLU A 57 9.05 25.96 -7.41
N VAL A 58 9.82 25.18 -8.15
CA VAL A 58 11.14 24.66 -7.75
C VAL A 58 12.13 25.09 -8.82
N ASN A 59 13.23 25.73 -8.39
CA ASN A 59 14.26 26.29 -9.30
C ASN A 59 13.68 27.27 -10.34
N GLY A 60 12.61 28.01 -10.00
CA GLY A 60 11.93 28.95 -10.91
C GLY A 60 11.10 28.26 -12.00
N ARG A 61 10.76 27.01 -11.83
CA ARG A 61 9.90 26.22 -12.71
C ARG A 61 8.74 25.62 -11.93
N GLN A 62 7.58 25.47 -12.59
CA GLN A 62 6.44 24.75 -11.99
C GLN A 62 6.87 23.33 -11.63
N LEU A 63 6.58 22.91 -10.39
CA LEU A 63 6.92 21.57 -9.93
C LEU A 63 6.19 20.48 -10.73
N VAL A 64 6.96 19.56 -11.29
CA VAL A 64 6.51 18.28 -11.84
C VAL A 64 7.00 17.16 -10.93
N TYR A 65 6.09 16.61 -10.10
CA TYR A 65 6.44 15.62 -9.10
C TYR A 65 6.16 14.21 -9.59
N LEU A 66 7.21 13.45 -9.92
CA LEU A 66 7.18 12.09 -10.45
C LEU A 66 7.95 11.08 -9.55
N ASP A 67 7.99 11.31 -8.24
CA ASP A 67 8.61 10.37 -7.27
C ASP A 67 7.58 9.72 -6.35
N ASN A 68 6.38 9.44 -6.87
CA ASN A 68 5.25 8.95 -6.07
C ASN A 68 5.44 7.53 -5.53
N ALA A 69 6.18 6.67 -6.23
CA ALA A 69 6.51 5.34 -5.72
C ALA A 69 7.44 5.36 -4.49
N ALA A 70 8.07 6.52 -4.18
CA ALA A 70 8.77 6.75 -2.92
C ALA A 70 7.82 7.28 -1.84
N THR A 71 7.08 8.34 -2.12
CA THR A 71 6.03 8.91 -1.27
C THR A 71 5.05 9.73 -2.12
N SER A 72 3.76 9.58 -1.92
CA SER A 72 2.74 10.43 -2.57
C SER A 72 2.55 11.74 -1.81
N GLN A 73 1.96 12.75 -2.45
CA GLN A 73 1.58 14.01 -1.80
C GLN A 73 0.27 13.84 -1.01
N LYS A 74 -0.07 14.84 -0.16
CA LYS A 74 -1.20 14.77 0.77
C LYS A 74 -2.28 15.76 0.35
N PRO A 75 -3.55 15.30 0.16
CA PRO A 75 -4.65 16.19 -0.15
C PRO A 75 -5.08 17.00 1.06
N LEU A 76 -5.75 18.12 0.83
CA LEU A 76 -6.31 18.98 1.87
C LEU A 76 -7.19 18.22 2.87
N ALA A 77 -7.93 17.22 2.42
CA ALA A 77 -8.76 16.38 3.28
C ALA A 77 -7.95 15.66 4.37
N VAL A 78 -6.79 15.12 4.02
CA VAL A 78 -5.89 14.44 4.98
C VAL A 78 -5.21 15.44 5.91
N LEU A 79 -4.71 16.55 5.35
CA LEU A 79 -4.09 17.62 6.15
C LEU A 79 -5.10 18.21 7.14
N GLY A 80 -6.33 18.44 6.69
CA GLY A 80 -7.42 19.00 7.51
C GLY A 80 -7.83 18.05 8.64
N ALA A 81 -7.94 16.74 8.39
CA ALA A 81 -8.30 15.76 9.41
C ALA A 81 -7.26 15.71 10.56
N MET A 82 -5.96 15.77 10.22
CA MET A 82 -4.90 15.82 11.21
C MET A 82 -4.86 17.16 11.99
N ASP A 83 -5.05 18.27 11.29
CA ASP A 83 -5.11 19.60 11.92
C ASP A 83 -6.32 19.71 12.87
N GLU A 84 -7.48 19.21 12.47
CA GLU A 84 -8.68 19.16 13.31
C GLU A 84 -8.46 18.33 14.59
N TYR A 85 -7.80 17.17 14.50
CA TYR A 85 -7.45 16.38 15.69
C TYR A 85 -6.64 17.21 16.67
N TYR A 86 -5.52 17.78 16.25
CA TYR A 86 -4.64 18.52 17.14
C TYR A 86 -5.26 19.81 17.70
N ARG A 87 -6.06 20.52 16.95
CA ARG A 87 -6.70 21.77 17.38
C ARG A 87 -7.99 21.56 18.16
N GLY A 88 -8.74 20.49 17.82
CA GLY A 88 -10.12 20.35 18.28
C GLY A 88 -10.33 19.32 19.40
N TYR A 89 -9.60 18.19 19.37
CA TYR A 89 -9.89 17.08 20.29
C TYR A 89 -8.67 16.20 20.61
N ASN A 90 -7.46 16.76 20.56
CA ASN A 90 -6.24 16.02 20.92
C ASN A 90 -6.34 15.45 22.33
N SER A 91 -6.29 14.14 22.44
CA SER A 91 -6.32 13.39 23.68
C SER A 91 -5.81 11.98 23.45
N ASN A 92 -5.33 11.31 24.52
CA ASN A 92 -5.04 9.89 24.46
C ASN A 92 -6.35 9.09 24.29
N VAL A 93 -6.24 7.90 23.68
CA VAL A 93 -7.35 7.02 23.31
C VAL A 93 -7.61 5.94 24.37
N HIS A 94 -8.77 5.27 24.30
CA HIS A 94 -9.25 4.09 25.01
C HIS A 94 -9.53 4.30 26.52
N ARG A 95 -8.60 4.82 27.34
CA ARG A 95 -8.72 4.79 28.81
C ARG A 95 -9.24 6.07 29.43
N GLY A 96 -9.33 7.16 28.67
CA GLY A 96 -9.84 8.43 29.19
C GLY A 96 -11.37 8.44 29.28
N VAL A 97 -11.89 8.94 30.40
CA VAL A 97 -13.35 9.01 30.63
C VAL A 97 -13.96 10.38 30.30
N HIS A 98 -13.18 11.30 29.73
CA HIS A 98 -13.63 12.64 29.35
C HIS A 98 -13.96 12.74 27.84
N ALA A 99 -14.75 13.74 27.47
CA ALA A 99 -15.28 13.90 26.11
C ALA A 99 -14.21 13.91 25.01
N LEU A 100 -13.06 14.54 25.23
CA LEU A 100 -11.99 14.59 24.22
C LEU A 100 -11.41 13.19 23.97
N SER A 101 -11.17 12.40 25.03
CA SER A 101 -10.69 11.03 24.89
C SER A 101 -11.72 10.12 24.19
N ALA A 102 -13.00 10.28 24.54
CA ALA A 102 -14.06 9.53 23.88
C ALA A 102 -14.12 9.82 22.38
N ARG A 103 -14.02 11.10 21.99
CA ARG A 103 -13.97 11.50 20.57
C ARG A 103 -12.71 10.98 19.88
N ALA A 104 -11.53 11.18 20.48
CA ALA A 104 -10.27 10.70 19.93
C ALA A 104 -10.27 9.17 19.70
N THR A 105 -10.84 8.41 20.66
CA THR A 105 -11.00 6.96 20.53
C THR A 105 -11.93 6.59 19.38
N ALA A 106 -13.08 7.27 19.26
CA ALA A 106 -14.05 7.00 18.20
C ALA A 106 -13.42 7.24 16.81
N GLU A 107 -12.74 8.36 16.60
CA GLU A 107 -12.09 8.69 15.33
C GLU A 107 -10.91 7.75 15.01
N TYR A 108 -10.14 7.34 16.02
CA TYR A 108 -9.04 6.38 15.86
C TYR A 108 -9.53 5.00 15.42
N GLU A 109 -10.60 4.49 16.05
CA GLU A 109 -11.18 3.19 15.69
C GLU A 109 -11.97 3.27 14.38
N GLU A 110 -12.66 4.38 14.09
CA GLU A 110 -13.29 4.61 12.80
C GLU A 110 -12.26 4.62 11.65
N ALA A 111 -11.05 5.15 11.90
CA ALA A 111 -9.97 5.08 10.90
C ALA A 111 -9.57 3.63 10.59
N ARG A 112 -9.55 2.74 11.60
CA ARG A 112 -9.31 1.30 11.41
C ARG A 112 -10.41 0.65 10.56
N GLU A 113 -11.68 0.98 10.84
CA GLU A 113 -12.82 0.53 10.05
C GLU A 113 -12.73 1.00 8.57
N LYS A 114 -12.28 2.25 8.34
CA LYS A 114 -12.07 2.78 7.00
C LYS A 114 -11.02 2.00 6.22
N ILE A 115 -9.89 1.66 6.86
CA ILE A 115 -8.87 0.81 6.26
C ILE A 115 -9.43 -0.57 5.93
N ALA A 116 -10.15 -1.19 6.88
CA ALA A 116 -10.75 -2.51 6.67
C ALA A 116 -11.72 -2.50 5.48
N ARG A 117 -12.59 -1.50 5.37
CA ARG A 117 -13.49 -1.32 4.23
C ARG A 117 -12.73 -1.09 2.92
N PHE A 118 -11.65 -0.29 2.95
CA PHE A 118 -10.86 0.06 1.79
C PHE A 118 -10.20 -1.15 1.11
N ILE A 119 -9.75 -2.13 1.92
CA ILE A 119 -9.13 -3.37 1.43
C ILE A 119 -10.10 -4.56 1.42
N ASN A 120 -11.38 -4.35 1.70
CA ASN A 120 -12.41 -5.39 1.85
C ASN A 120 -12.04 -6.47 2.87
N ALA A 121 -11.50 -6.09 4.04
CA ALA A 121 -11.28 -7.01 5.14
C ALA A 121 -12.62 -7.46 5.78
N ALA A 122 -12.66 -8.67 6.31
CA ALA A 122 -13.86 -9.20 6.95
C ALA A 122 -14.18 -8.50 8.29
N SER A 123 -13.15 -7.97 8.95
CA SER A 123 -13.26 -7.26 10.22
C SER A 123 -12.13 -6.25 10.39
N ALA A 124 -12.39 -5.14 11.07
CA ALA A 124 -11.36 -4.20 11.50
C ALA A 124 -10.34 -4.83 12.47
N GLN A 125 -10.73 -5.89 13.18
CA GLN A 125 -9.83 -6.65 14.05
C GLN A 125 -8.69 -7.37 13.30
N GLU A 126 -8.79 -7.47 11.99
CA GLU A 126 -7.74 -8.01 11.11
C GLU A 126 -6.70 -6.97 10.70
N VAL A 127 -6.91 -5.69 11.06
CA VAL A 127 -6.03 -4.57 10.73
C VAL A 127 -5.23 -4.16 11.96
N VAL A 128 -3.92 -4.30 11.90
CA VAL A 128 -2.97 -3.89 12.95
C VAL A 128 -2.22 -2.66 12.48
N TYR A 129 -2.24 -1.59 13.26
CA TYR A 129 -1.44 -0.41 12.99
C TYR A 129 0.05 -0.67 13.22
N THR A 130 0.87 -0.18 12.31
CA THR A 130 2.33 -0.20 12.38
C THR A 130 2.86 1.16 11.93
N ARG A 131 4.13 1.46 12.18
CA ARG A 131 4.73 2.71 11.68
C ARG A 131 4.86 2.76 10.15
N ASN A 132 4.93 1.62 9.51
CA ASN A 132 5.02 1.44 8.06
C ASN A 132 5.02 -0.06 7.71
N ALA A 133 5.03 -0.42 6.43
CA ALA A 133 5.13 -1.80 5.97
C ALA A 133 6.40 -2.53 6.43
N THR A 134 7.52 -1.82 6.61
CA THR A 134 8.76 -2.43 7.14
C THR A 134 8.52 -2.97 8.54
N GLU A 135 7.87 -2.21 9.42
CA GLU A 135 7.52 -2.68 10.75
C GLU A 135 6.50 -3.82 10.69
N ALA A 136 5.51 -3.75 9.79
CA ALA A 136 4.53 -4.81 9.60
C ALA A 136 5.17 -6.15 9.22
N ILE A 137 6.13 -6.16 8.29
CA ILE A 137 6.87 -7.37 7.92
C ILE A 137 7.73 -7.87 9.10
N ASN A 138 8.40 -6.96 9.82
CA ASN A 138 9.17 -7.31 11.02
C ASN A 138 8.26 -7.90 12.12
N LEU A 139 7.04 -7.38 12.27
CA LEU A 139 6.05 -7.94 13.20
C LEU A 139 5.76 -9.39 12.83
N VAL A 140 5.39 -9.69 11.58
CA VAL A 140 5.13 -11.07 11.14
C VAL A 140 6.36 -11.95 11.34
N ALA A 141 7.55 -11.48 10.98
CA ALA A 141 8.79 -12.25 11.13
C ALA A 141 9.11 -12.57 12.61
N ASN A 142 8.93 -11.59 13.51
CA ASN A 142 9.30 -11.75 14.93
C ASN A 142 8.20 -12.41 15.78
N THR A 143 6.96 -12.49 15.28
CA THR A 143 5.85 -13.16 15.97
C THR A 143 5.55 -14.51 15.30
N TRP A 144 4.80 -14.50 14.20
CA TRP A 144 4.43 -15.70 13.45
C TRP A 144 5.67 -16.53 13.05
N GLY A 145 6.67 -15.87 12.42
CA GLY A 145 7.90 -16.54 11.99
C GLY A 145 8.67 -17.17 13.15
N THR A 146 8.78 -16.47 14.29
CA THR A 146 9.46 -17.01 15.48
C THR A 146 8.70 -18.17 16.11
N ALA A 147 7.37 -18.12 16.15
CA ALA A 147 6.53 -19.17 16.76
C ALA A 147 6.44 -20.43 15.90
N HIS A 148 6.31 -20.28 14.58
CA HIS A 148 5.93 -21.38 13.69
C HIS A 148 7.07 -21.96 12.85
N LEU A 149 8.11 -21.17 12.53
CA LEU A 149 9.22 -21.65 11.71
C LEU A 149 10.25 -22.40 12.56
N ARG A 150 10.87 -23.43 11.99
CA ARG A 150 11.88 -24.30 12.60
C ARG A 150 13.13 -24.35 11.72
N GLU A 151 14.25 -24.81 12.26
CA GLU A 151 15.48 -25.06 11.50
C GLU A 151 15.21 -25.93 10.28
N GLY A 152 15.74 -25.52 9.13
CA GLY A 152 15.55 -26.20 7.84
C GLY A 152 14.23 -25.90 7.13
N ASP A 153 13.27 -25.19 7.76
CA ASP A 153 12.09 -24.67 7.05
C ASP A 153 12.50 -23.65 5.99
N GLU A 154 11.73 -23.57 4.92
CA GLU A 154 12.03 -22.73 3.76
C GLU A 154 11.13 -21.51 3.72
N VAL A 155 11.75 -20.35 3.46
CA VAL A 155 11.06 -19.09 3.13
C VAL A 155 11.43 -18.72 1.70
N VAL A 156 10.43 -18.54 0.84
CA VAL A 156 10.62 -18.17 -0.56
C VAL A 156 10.36 -16.69 -0.74
N LEU A 157 11.31 -16.00 -1.32
CA LEU A 157 11.33 -14.57 -1.64
C LEU A 157 11.59 -14.39 -3.14
N SER A 158 11.67 -13.16 -3.63
CA SER A 158 12.15 -12.90 -4.99
C SER A 158 13.41 -12.00 -4.99
N VAL A 159 14.11 -11.97 -6.11
CA VAL A 159 15.21 -11.02 -6.33
C VAL A 159 14.71 -9.58 -6.45
N ALA A 160 13.43 -9.38 -6.74
CA ALA A 160 12.80 -8.08 -6.93
C ALA A 160 12.21 -7.46 -5.65
N GLU A 161 12.42 -8.09 -4.48
CA GLU A 161 11.88 -7.59 -3.23
C GLU A 161 12.51 -6.25 -2.82
N HIS A 162 11.65 -5.37 -2.28
CA HIS A 162 12.13 -4.22 -1.53
C HIS A 162 12.92 -4.71 -0.30
N HIS A 163 13.94 -3.97 0.13
CA HIS A 163 14.77 -4.35 1.28
C HIS A 163 13.95 -4.66 2.54
N SER A 164 12.79 -4.03 2.70
CA SER A 164 11.85 -4.29 3.81
C SER A 164 11.28 -5.70 3.81
N ASN A 165 11.15 -6.32 2.62
CA ASN A 165 10.66 -7.69 2.49
C ASN A 165 11.79 -8.72 2.26
N LEU A 166 13.02 -8.33 2.48
CA LEU A 166 14.20 -9.19 2.38
C LEU A 166 14.93 -9.31 3.73
N VAL A 167 15.32 -8.16 4.29
CA VAL A 167 16.21 -8.11 5.47
C VAL A 167 15.59 -8.75 6.72
N PRO A 168 14.31 -8.56 7.05
CA PRO A 168 13.71 -9.24 8.21
C PRO A 168 13.81 -10.77 8.15
N TRP A 169 13.62 -11.33 6.96
CA TRP A 169 13.72 -12.79 6.74
C TRP A 169 15.15 -13.28 6.80
N GLN A 170 16.14 -12.50 6.32
CA GLN A 170 17.56 -12.79 6.49
C GLN A 170 17.94 -12.84 7.98
N LEU A 171 17.50 -11.84 8.76
CA LEU A 171 17.75 -11.79 10.21
C LEU A 171 17.09 -12.98 10.94
N LEU A 172 15.88 -13.35 10.56
CA LEU A 172 15.19 -14.49 11.14
C LEU A 172 15.88 -15.82 10.74
N ALA A 173 16.28 -15.93 9.48
CA ALA A 173 17.00 -17.13 8.98
C ALA A 173 18.31 -17.36 9.72
N GLN A 174 19.09 -16.31 9.96
CA GLN A 174 20.32 -16.41 10.77
C GLN A 174 20.05 -16.88 12.20
N ARG A 175 18.95 -16.44 12.82
CA ARG A 175 18.61 -16.81 14.21
C ARG A 175 18.05 -18.22 14.33
N LYS A 176 17.35 -18.71 13.30
CA LYS A 176 16.58 -19.96 13.38
C LYS A 176 17.07 -21.08 12.46
N GLY A 177 18.11 -20.85 11.65
CA GLY A 177 18.58 -21.83 10.69
C GLY A 177 17.62 -22.09 9.53
N LEU A 178 16.88 -21.05 9.07
CA LEU A 178 15.96 -21.17 7.95
C LEU A 178 16.71 -21.16 6.63
N VAL A 179 16.11 -21.75 5.61
CA VAL A 179 16.61 -21.75 4.22
C VAL A 179 15.84 -20.70 3.42
N LEU A 180 16.55 -19.67 2.94
CA LEU A 180 15.98 -18.69 2.03
C LEU A 180 16.15 -19.14 0.59
N LYS A 181 15.07 -19.11 -0.19
CA LYS A 181 15.05 -19.36 -1.63
C LYS A 181 14.60 -18.12 -2.37
N PHE A 182 15.11 -17.91 -3.57
CA PHE A 182 14.82 -16.70 -4.34
C PHE A 182 14.29 -17.06 -5.73
N VAL A 183 13.14 -16.47 -6.06
CA VAL A 183 12.59 -16.49 -7.41
C VAL A 183 13.30 -15.42 -8.24
N GLU A 184 13.75 -15.80 -9.41
CA GLU A 184 14.42 -14.92 -10.35
C GLU A 184 13.42 -14.25 -11.30
N LEU A 185 13.94 -13.50 -12.26
CA LEU A 185 13.14 -12.87 -13.30
C LEU A 185 13.16 -13.72 -14.56
N THR A 186 12.06 -13.62 -15.33
CA THR A 186 11.99 -14.10 -16.70
C THR A 186 12.82 -13.23 -17.65
N GLY A 187 12.96 -13.63 -18.90
CA GLY A 187 13.59 -12.81 -19.94
C GLY A 187 12.85 -11.49 -20.23
N SER A 188 11.57 -11.38 -19.84
CA SER A 188 10.76 -10.15 -19.91
C SER A 188 10.83 -9.30 -18.62
N GLU A 189 11.70 -9.64 -17.70
CA GLU A 189 11.90 -8.96 -16.40
C GLU A 189 10.65 -8.99 -15.50
N GLU A 190 9.83 -10.04 -15.61
CA GLU A 190 8.74 -10.38 -14.71
C GLU A 190 9.20 -11.46 -13.73
N LEU A 191 8.49 -11.62 -12.59
CA LEU A 191 8.78 -12.72 -11.66
C LEU A 191 8.49 -14.09 -12.31
N ASP A 192 9.46 -15.02 -12.26
CA ASP A 192 9.31 -16.38 -12.82
C ASP A 192 8.43 -17.25 -11.91
N VAL A 193 7.11 -17.23 -12.17
CA VAL A 193 6.12 -18.00 -11.41
C VAL A 193 6.27 -19.51 -11.69
N GLU A 194 6.81 -19.92 -12.83
CA GLU A 194 7.11 -21.33 -13.09
C GLU A 194 8.30 -21.80 -12.22
N GLN A 195 9.31 -20.94 -12.04
CA GLN A 195 10.39 -21.20 -11.08
C GLN A 195 9.85 -21.24 -9.66
N LEU A 196 8.95 -20.31 -9.27
CA LEU A 196 8.30 -20.33 -7.96
C LEU A 196 7.64 -21.69 -7.71
N ALA A 197 6.88 -22.21 -8.65
CA ALA A 197 6.23 -23.51 -8.53
C ALA A 197 7.22 -24.68 -8.33
N ARG A 198 8.43 -24.58 -8.91
CA ARG A 198 9.51 -25.56 -8.69
C ARG A 198 10.22 -25.41 -7.35
N LEU A 199 10.33 -24.19 -6.83
CA LEU A 199 11.01 -23.87 -5.57
C LEU A 199 10.16 -24.20 -4.35
N VAL A 200 8.84 -24.03 -4.46
CA VAL A 200 7.89 -24.29 -3.37
C VAL A 200 7.70 -25.79 -3.19
N GLY A 201 7.91 -26.28 -1.99
CA GLY A 201 7.83 -27.69 -1.67
C GLY A 201 7.39 -27.96 -0.24
N PRO A 202 7.43 -29.24 0.23
CA PRO A 202 6.89 -29.64 1.54
C PRO A 202 7.55 -28.95 2.75
N ARG A 203 8.75 -28.38 2.59
CA ARG A 203 9.45 -27.63 3.64
C ARG A 203 9.16 -26.12 3.56
N THR A 204 8.55 -25.63 2.49
CA THR A 204 8.20 -24.23 2.36
C THR A 204 7.06 -23.90 3.33
N ARG A 205 7.29 -22.95 4.23
CA ARG A 205 6.31 -22.49 5.22
C ARG A 205 5.77 -21.11 4.91
N LEU A 206 6.57 -20.31 4.22
CA LEU A 206 6.20 -18.94 3.86
C LEU A 206 6.70 -18.63 2.45
N VAL A 207 5.85 -17.97 1.70
CA VAL A 207 6.18 -17.22 0.48
C VAL A 207 5.89 -15.76 0.76
N SER A 208 6.90 -14.88 0.63
CA SER A 208 6.75 -13.45 0.91
C SER A 208 7.21 -12.67 -0.32
N LEU A 209 6.26 -12.07 -1.06
CA LEU A 209 6.51 -11.46 -2.35
C LEU A 209 5.92 -10.07 -2.45
N VAL A 210 6.58 -9.23 -3.26
CA VAL A 210 6.03 -7.94 -3.67
C VAL A 210 4.85 -8.16 -4.62
N HIS A 211 3.71 -7.51 -4.35
CA HIS A 211 2.53 -7.58 -5.22
C HIS A 211 2.75 -6.78 -6.52
N VAL A 212 3.30 -5.58 -6.39
CA VAL A 212 3.70 -4.72 -7.52
C VAL A 212 5.09 -4.18 -7.25
N SER A 213 6.05 -4.45 -8.14
CA SER A 213 7.44 -4.04 -7.95
C SER A 213 7.59 -2.51 -8.04
N ASN A 214 8.20 -1.91 -7.03
CA ASN A 214 8.53 -0.48 -7.00
C ASN A 214 9.67 -0.07 -7.93
N MET A 215 10.34 -1.05 -8.55
CA MET A 215 11.45 -0.83 -9.50
C MET A 215 11.05 -1.26 -10.92
N LEU A 216 10.56 -2.48 -11.09
CA LEU A 216 10.26 -3.03 -12.42
C LEU A 216 8.85 -2.67 -12.90
N GLY A 217 7.93 -2.32 -11.97
CA GLY A 217 6.53 -2.11 -12.28
C GLY A 217 5.77 -3.39 -12.63
N CYS A 218 6.42 -4.57 -12.63
CA CYS A 218 5.76 -5.84 -12.87
C CYS A 218 4.76 -6.15 -11.75
N MET A 219 3.63 -6.75 -12.13
CA MET A 219 2.57 -7.18 -11.22
C MET A 219 2.61 -8.69 -11.04
N LEU A 220 2.47 -9.15 -9.81
CA LEU A 220 2.43 -10.56 -9.48
C LEU A 220 1.06 -11.16 -9.84
N PRO A 221 0.97 -12.32 -10.52
CA PRO A 221 -0.29 -13.05 -10.70
C PRO A 221 -0.68 -13.76 -9.40
N VAL A 222 -1.22 -12.98 -8.45
CA VAL A 222 -1.41 -13.39 -7.04
C VAL A 222 -2.22 -14.66 -6.90
N HIS A 223 -3.30 -14.84 -7.66
CA HIS A 223 -4.13 -16.04 -7.57
C HIS A 223 -3.35 -17.32 -7.87
N LYS A 224 -2.51 -17.30 -8.93
CA LYS A 224 -1.64 -18.44 -9.27
C LYS A 224 -0.62 -18.71 -8.17
N VAL A 225 -0.06 -17.67 -7.57
CA VAL A 225 0.87 -17.79 -6.43
C VAL A 225 0.16 -18.36 -5.19
N ALA A 226 -1.03 -17.88 -4.88
CA ALA A 226 -1.84 -18.39 -3.76
C ALA A 226 -2.20 -19.87 -3.92
N GLU A 227 -2.53 -20.32 -5.13
CA GLU A 227 -2.76 -21.74 -5.44
C GLU A 227 -1.50 -22.58 -5.19
N ILE A 228 -0.33 -22.11 -5.64
CA ILE A 228 0.95 -22.78 -5.39
C ILE A 228 1.23 -22.91 -3.89
N CYS A 229 1.04 -21.82 -3.13
CA CYS A 229 1.24 -21.81 -1.68
C CYS A 229 0.28 -22.77 -0.96
N SER A 230 -1.01 -22.71 -1.30
CA SER A 230 -2.04 -23.55 -0.68
C SER A 230 -1.82 -25.04 -0.95
N GLY A 231 -1.29 -25.40 -2.11
CA GLY A 231 -0.97 -26.78 -2.50
C GLY A 231 0.03 -27.48 -1.55
N VAL A 232 0.84 -26.73 -0.82
CA VAL A 232 1.81 -27.27 0.18
C VAL A 232 1.53 -26.76 1.60
N GLY A 233 0.49 -25.95 1.81
CA GLY A 233 0.15 -25.36 3.11
C GLY A 233 1.06 -24.20 3.54
N ALA A 234 1.85 -23.64 2.63
CA ALA A 234 2.67 -22.45 2.89
C ALA A 234 1.80 -21.20 3.04
N LYS A 235 2.21 -20.28 3.91
CA LYS A 235 1.57 -18.97 4.07
C LYS A 235 2.05 -18.00 3.00
N LEU A 236 1.17 -17.09 2.60
CA LEU A 236 1.47 -16.04 1.62
C LEU A 236 1.39 -14.67 2.27
N LEU A 237 2.53 -13.95 2.30
CA LEU A 237 2.60 -12.54 2.64
C LEU A 237 2.85 -11.72 1.37
N LEU A 238 2.07 -10.66 1.17
CA LEU A 238 2.25 -9.72 0.06
C LEU A 238 2.66 -8.33 0.56
N ASP A 239 3.76 -7.81 0.03
CA ASP A 239 4.06 -6.38 0.14
C ASP A 239 3.21 -5.62 -0.88
N CYS A 240 2.17 -4.96 -0.38
CA CYS A 240 1.17 -4.23 -1.15
C CYS A 240 1.43 -2.71 -1.20
N CYS A 241 2.66 -2.26 -0.89
CA CYS A 241 3.00 -0.83 -0.88
C CYS A 241 2.81 -0.12 -2.21
N GLN A 242 2.84 -0.84 -3.33
CA GLN A 242 2.61 -0.28 -4.67
C GLN A 242 1.29 -0.75 -5.30
N SER A 243 0.50 -1.57 -4.64
CA SER A 243 -0.82 -1.99 -5.13
C SER A 243 -1.96 -1.30 -4.40
N VAL A 244 -1.96 -1.28 -3.06
CA VAL A 244 -3.01 -0.64 -2.26
C VAL A 244 -3.24 0.84 -2.63
N PRO A 245 -2.20 1.67 -2.90
CA PRO A 245 -2.40 3.04 -3.35
C PRO A 245 -3.03 3.16 -4.74
N ASN A 246 -2.77 2.21 -5.63
CA ASN A 246 -2.84 2.42 -7.08
C ASN A 246 -3.93 1.58 -7.77
N MET A 247 -4.48 0.57 -7.10
CA MET A 247 -5.49 -0.32 -7.67
C MET A 247 -6.40 -0.91 -6.60
N PRO A 248 -7.58 -1.44 -6.97
CA PRO A 248 -8.43 -2.18 -6.03
C PRO A 248 -7.69 -3.37 -5.44
N VAL A 249 -7.71 -3.51 -4.12
CA VAL A 249 -7.16 -4.66 -3.40
C VAL A 249 -8.27 -5.25 -2.53
N ASP A 250 -8.63 -6.50 -2.79
CA ASP A 250 -9.64 -7.26 -2.04
C ASP A 250 -8.98 -8.44 -1.34
N VAL A 251 -8.70 -8.29 -0.04
CA VAL A 251 -7.97 -9.28 0.75
C VAL A 251 -8.74 -10.60 0.92
N GLN A 252 -10.06 -10.59 0.79
CA GLN A 252 -10.85 -11.81 0.87
C GLN A 252 -10.70 -12.67 -0.40
N SER A 253 -10.46 -12.04 -1.56
CA SER A 253 -10.31 -12.72 -2.84
C SER A 253 -8.86 -13.03 -3.22
N LEU A 254 -7.87 -12.27 -2.73
CA LEU A 254 -6.46 -12.43 -3.10
C LEU A 254 -5.85 -13.80 -2.76
N GLY A 255 -6.38 -14.49 -1.76
CA GLY A 255 -5.79 -15.75 -1.28
C GLY A 255 -4.54 -15.56 -0.42
N ALA A 256 -4.17 -14.33 -0.06
CA ALA A 256 -3.08 -14.03 0.86
C ALA A 256 -3.46 -14.33 2.31
N ASP A 257 -2.46 -14.58 3.14
CA ASP A 257 -2.59 -14.74 4.60
C ASP A 257 -2.25 -13.44 5.34
N PHE A 258 -1.34 -12.63 4.77
CA PHE A 258 -0.93 -11.33 5.26
C PHE A 258 -0.76 -10.36 4.10
N ILE A 259 -1.14 -9.08 4.28
CA ILE A 259 -0.70 -7.98 3.43
C ILE A 259 -0.16 -6.83 4.27
N VAL A 260 0.76 -6.07 3.71
CA VAL A 260 1.33 -4.89 4.36
C VAL A 260 1.28 -3.68 3.44
N ALA A 261 1.02 -2.49 4.01
CA ALA A 261 1.04 -1.24 3.26
C ALA A 261 1.54 -0.08 4.13
N SER A 262 2.06 0.96 3.48
CA SER A 262 2.51 2.20 4.11
C SER A 262 1.64 3.37 3.69
N SER A 263 1.14 4.10 4.67
CA SER A 263 0.24 5.25 4.48
C SER A 263 0.82 6.34 3.57
N HIS A 264 2.11 6.66 3.72
CA HIS A 264 2.75 7.75 2.99
C HIS A 264 2.79 7.56 1.46
N LYS A 265 2.46 6.38 0.95
CA LYS A 265 2.35 6.10 -0.50
C LYS A 265 0.91 6.17 -1.01
N MET A 266 -0.08 6.22 -0.13
CA MET A 266 -1.50 6.24 -0.43
C MET A 266 -2.17 7.54 0.04
N CYS A 267 -1.56 8.68 -0.25
CA CYS A 267 -2.01 10.03 0.13
C CYS A 267 -2.04 10.31 1.64
N GLY A 268 -1.73 9.34 2.47
CA GLY A 268 -1.76 9.46 3.93
C GLY A 268 -0.44 9.96 4.53
N PRO A 269 -0.39 10.21 5.84
CA PRO A 269 0.80 10.71 6.54
C PRO A 269 1.94 9.68 6.59
N THR A 270 3.14 10.17 6.89
CA THR A 270 4.28 9.34 7.30
C THR A 270 4.08 8.81 8.72
N GLY A 271 4.88 7.82 9.13
CA GLY A 271 4.86 7.32 10.52
C GLY A 271 3.73 6.35 10.84
N ILE A 272 2.88 6.01 9.88
CA ILE A 272 1.81 5.02 9.99
C ILE A 272 1.76 4.12 8.75
N GLY A 273 1.33 2.90 8.94
CA GLY A 273 1.01 1.88 7.96
C GLY A 273 0.18 0.80 8.64
N PHE A 274 -0.03 -0.31 7.97
CA PHE A 274 -0.79 -1.42 8.55
C PHE A 274 -0.32 -2.78 8.06
N LEU A 275 -0.55 -3.77 8.91
CA LEU A 275 -0.63 -5.18 8.60
C LEU A 275 -2.11 -5.56 8.57
N TRP A 276 -2.57 -6.20 7.51
CA TRP A 276 -3.75 -7.05 7.55
C TRP A 276 -3.30 -8.51 7.64
N GLY A 277 -3.95 -9.26 8.50
CA GLY A 277 -3.73 -10.70 8.64
C GLY A 277 -5.04 -11.43 8.92
N ARG A 278 -5.17 -12.68 8.44
CA ARG A 278 -6.35 -13.50 8.76
C ARG A 278 -6.52 -13.61 10.28
N SER A 279 -7.74 -13.43 10.77
CA SER A 279 -8.05 -13.45 12.22
C SER A 279 -7.45 -14.65 12.94
N SER A 280 -7.52 -15.84 12.34
CA SER A 280 -6.97 -17.07 12.94
C SER A 280 -5.43 -17.04 13.08
N LEU A 281 -4.73 -16.40 12.15
CA LEU A 281 -3.28 -16.26 12.22
C LEU A 281 -2.87 -15.20 13.23
N LEU A 282 -3.55 -14.07 13.26
CA LEU A 282 -3.30 -13.03 14.25
C LEU A 282 -3.54 -13.53 15.69
N ALA A 283 -4.60 -14.31 15.91
CA ALA A 283 -4.92 -14.90 17.23
C ALA A 283 -3.79 -15.81 17.73
N ASP A 284 -3.13 -16.53 16.83
CA ASP A 284 -2.04 -17.48 17.14
C ASP A 284 -0.65 -16.84 17.25
N MET A 285 -0.53 -15.55 16.88
CA MET A 285 0.73 -14.81 16.97
C MET A 285 0.99 -14.30 18.39
N PRO A 286 2.19 -14.56 18.99
CA PRO A 286 2.56 -13.98 20.28
C PRO A 286 2.80 -12.46 20.16
N PRO A 287 2.75 -11.71 21.28
CA PRO A 287 3.19 -10.33 21.29
C PRO A 287 4.69 -10.21 20.97
N TRP A 288 5.13 -9.03 20.47
CA TRP A 288 6.55 -8.80 20.17
C TRP A 288 7.12 -7.54 20.85
N MET A 289 6.29 -6.52 21.07
CA MET A 289 6.62 -5.37 21.87
C MET A 289 5.75 -5.38 23.13
N GLY A 290 6.37 -5.17 24.30
CA GLY A 290 5.67 -5.10 25.58
C GLY A 290 5.54 -3.65 26.06
N GLY A 291 4.38 -3.32 26.65
CA GLY A 291 4.12 -1.99 27.17
C GLY A 291 2.68 -1.83 27.67
N GLY A 292 2.21 -0.60 27.75
CA GLY A 292 0.79 -0.30 27.96
C GLY A 292 -0.05 -0.64 26.72
N GLU A 293 -1.35 -0.61 26.85
CA GLU A 293 -2.40 -0.91 25.83
C GLU A 293 -2.48 -2.38 25.40
N MET A 294 -1.37 -3.06 25.15
CA MET A 294 -1.28 -4.42 24.63
C MET A 294 -1.48 -5.54 25.66
N ILE A 295 -1.71 -5.19 26.92
CA ILE A 295 -1.87 -6.10 28.07
C ILE A 295 -3.34 -6.24 28.49
N GLN A 296 -3.70 -7.41 29.02
CA GLN A 296 -4.96 -7.64 29.71
C GLN A 296 -4.77 -7.50 31.22
N GLU A 297 -3.78 -8.18 31.79
CA GLU A 297 -3.42 -8.10 33.21
C GLU A 297 -1.88 -8.09 33.36
N VAL A 298 -1.37 -7.30 34.32
CA VAL A 298 0.06 -7.25 34.67
C VAL A 298 0.23 -7.59 36.13
N ARG A 299 1.06 -8.58 36.43
CA ARG A 299 1.51 -8.98 37.76
C ARG A 299 3.03 -8.98 37.81
N LEU A 300 3.61 -9.03 39.01
CA LEU A 300 5.08 -9.10 39.14
C LEU A 300 5.66 -10.39 38.56
N GLU A 301 4.90 -11.47 38.62
CA GLU A 301 5.31 -12.80 38.18
C GLU A 301 5.12 -13.03 36.65
N GLY A 302 4.32 -12.17 36.00
CA GLY A 302 4.03 -12.30 34.57
C GLY A 302 2.82 -11.48 34.15
N SER A 303 2.54 -11.50 32.84
CA SER A 303 1.45 -10.72 32.25
C SER A 303 0.62 -11.56 31.30
N THR A 304 -0.67 -11.21 31.16
CA THR A 304 -1.51 -11.67 30.08
C THR A 304 -1.73 -10.54 29.07
N TYR A 305 -2.04 -10.91 27.83
CA TYR A 305 -2.03 -9.97 26.70
C TYR A 305 -3.43 -9.77 26.13
N ALA A 306 -3.65 -8.63 25.55
CA ALA A 306 -4.89 -8.30 24.85
C ALA A 306 -5.10 -9.18 23.59
N GLU A 307 -6.32 -9.19 23.09
CA GLU A 307 -6.61 -9.79 21.79
C GLU A 307 -6.08 -8.90 20.65
N PRO A 308 -5.84 -9.47 19.44
CA PRO A 308 -5.57 -8.66 18.26
C PRO A 308 -6.71 -7.65 17.97
N PRO A 309 -6.42 -6.46 17.44
CA PRO A 309 -5.11 -5.98 17.02
C PRO A 309 -4.27 -5.40 18.18
N SER A 310 -4.88 -5.08 19.34
CA SER A 310 -4.25 -4.38 20.47
C SER A 310 -3.02 -5.10 20.99
N ARG A 311 -2.96 -6.43 20.93
CA ARG A 311 -1.79 -7.26 21.29
C ARG A 311 -0.50 -6.80 20.63
N PHE A 312 -0.58 -6.18 19.45
CA PHE A 312 0.56 -5.78 18.64
C PHE A 312 0.83 -4.26 18.67
N GLU A 313 -0.02 -3.50 19.35
CA GLU A 313 0.00 -2.03 19.38
C GLU A 313 0.38 -1.52 20.78
N ALA A 314 1.66 -1.67 21.14
CA ALA A 314 2.15 -1.29 22.47
C ALA A 314 2.40 0.23 22.59
N GLY A 315 1.91 0.81 23.69
CA GLY A 315 2.11 2.24 24.01
C GLY A 315 1.08 3.16 23.36
N THR A 316 1.16 4.46 23.65
CA THR A 316 0.29 5.46 23.02
C THR A 316 0.51 5.44 21.50
N PRO A 317 -0.53 5.21 20.69
CA PRO A 317 -0.38 5.07 19.24
C PRO A 317 -0.22 6.41 18.52
N ALA A 318 0.11 6.36 17.25
CA ALA A 318 0.14 7.49 16.33
C ALA A 318 -1.29 7.92 15.95
N ILE A 319 -2.00 8.62 16.86
CA ILE A 319 -3.45 8.87 16.76
C ILE A 319 -3.77 9.76 15.56
N ALA A 320 -3.08 10.91 15.42
CA ALA A 320 -3.31 11.82 14.31
C ALA A 320 -3.02 11.17 12.95
N GLU A 321 -1.97 10.36 12.90
CA GLU A 321 -1.56 9.65 11.70
C GLU A 321 -2.56 8.55 11.32
N ALA A 322 -3.15 7.86 12.31
CA ALA A 322 -4.21 6.88 12.06
C ALA A 322 -5.45 7.55 11.49
N ILE A 323 -5.90 8.67 12.07
CA ILE A 323 -7.01 9.49 11.58
C ILE A 323 -6.70 9.99 10.14
N GLY A 324 -5.47 10.49 9.91
CA GLY A 324 -5.02 10.89 8.59
C GLY A 324 -5.00 9.76 7.55
N LEU A 325 -4.63 8.55 7.95
CA LEU A 325 -4.70 7.36 7.08
C LEU A 325 -6.16 6.98 6.77
N GLY A 326 -7.05 7.04 7.76
CA GLY A 326 -8.48 6.86 7.54
C GLY A 326 -9.06 7.87 6.54
N ALA A 327 -8.68 9.14 6.66
CA ALA A 327 -9.06 10.20 5.71
C ALA A 327 -8.49 9.95 4.30
N ALA A 328 -7.27 9.39 4.19
CA ALA A 328 -6.70 9.00 2.91
C ALA A 328 -7.44 7.83 2.25
N CYS A 329 -7.88 6.85 3.04
CA CYS A 329 -8.74 5.76 2.53
C CYS A 329 -10.07 6.28 1.99
N ASP A 330 -10.75 7.17 2.73
CA ASP A 330 -11.99 7.80 2.27
C ASP A 330 -11.78 8.62 0.99
N TYR A 331 -10.68 9.38 0.93
CA TYR A 331 -10.33 10.20 -0.24
C TYR A 331 -10.15 9.32 -1.50
N LEU A 332 -9.32 8.28 -1.42
CA LEU A 332 -9.06 7.36 -2.53
C LEU A 332 -10.32 6.55 -2.91
N ALA A 333 -11.09 6.09 -1.93
CA ALA A 333 -12.36 5.40 -2.16
C ALA A 333 -13.38 6.33 -2.87
N GLY A 334 -13.41 7.61 -2.49
CA GLY A 334 -14.25 8.63 -3.12
C GLY A 334 -13.89 8.89 -4.59
N LEU A 335 -12.61 8.80 -4.96
CA LEU A 335 -12.17 8.86 -6.36
C LEU A 335 -12.57 7.59 -7.14
N GLY A 336 -12.69 6.46 -6.44
CA GLY A 336 -12.93 5.13 -7.02
C GLY A 336 -11.65 4.45 -7.51
N MET A 337 -11.19 3.40 -6.82
CA MET A 337 -9.91 2.74 -7.09
C MET A 337 -9.81 2.14 -8.51
N ALA A 338 -10.93 1.73 -9.11
CA ALA A 338 -10.94 1.30 -10.52
C ALA A 338 -10.62 2.46 -11.49
N ARG A 339 -11.10 3.68 -11.17
CA ARG A 339 -10.80 4.90 -11.93
C ARG A 339 -9.34 5.32 -11.73
N VAL A 340 -8.83 5.23 -10.49
CA VAL A 340 -7.40 5.45 -10.19
C VAL A 340 -6.53 4.52 -11.04
N ALA A 341 -6.81 3.21 -11.01
CA ALA A 341 -6.06 2.23 -11.78
C ALA A 341 -6.12 2.45 -13.31
N ALA A 342 -7.26 2.92 -13.83
CA ALA A 342 -7.40 3.26 -15.24
C ALA A 342 -6.54 4.47 -15.63
N HIS A 343 -6.59 5.54 -14.83
CA HIS A 343 -5.78 6.74 -15.02
C HIS A 343 -4.28 6.42 -14.99
N GLU A 344 -3.83 5.68 -13.98
CA GLU A 344 -2.42 5.30 -13.88
C GLU A 344 -1.97 4.42 -15.03
N ARG A 345 -2.81 3.48 -15.48
CA ARG A 345 -2.48 2.64 -16.64
C ARG A 345 -2.25 3.49 -17.90
N GLU A 346 -3.06 4.49 -18.15
CA GLU A 346 -2.89 5.39 -19.29
C GLU A 346 -1.64 6.26 -19.16
N LEU A 347 -1.39 6.85 -17.99
CA LEU A 347 -0.17 7.64 -17.74
C LEU A 347 1.08 6.76 -17.83
N GLY A 348 1.04 5.55 -17.27
CA GLY A 348 2.14 4.59 -17.33
C GLY A 348 2.47 4.15 -18.74
N ALA A 349 1.45 3.88 -19.57
CA ALA A 349 1.62 3.54 -20.98
C ALA A 349 2.21 4.74 -21.76
N HIS A 350 1.69 5.95 -21.53
CA HIS A 350 2.22 7.17 -22.16
C HIS A 350 3.69 7.41 -21.78
N LEU A 351 4.01 7.33 -20.49
CA LEU A 351 5.39 7.47 -19.98
C LEU A 351 6.33 6.43 -20.64
N TYR A 352 5.90 5.19 -20.72
CA TYR A 352 6.69 4.10 -21.31
C TYR A 352 6.97 4.38 -22.80
N GLU A 353 5.95 4.71 -23.59
CA GLU A 353 6.08 4.99 -25.02
C GLU A 353 6.97 6.21 -25.29
N GLN A 354 6.82 7.27 -24.51
CA GLN A 354 7.66 8.47 -24.64
C GLN A 354 9.12 8.14 -24.34
N LEU A 355 9.43 7.42 -23.27
CA LEU A 355 10.79 7.01 -22.94
C LEU A 355 11.39 6.05 -23.97
N ARG A 356 10.59 5.08 -24.46
CA ARG A 356 11.01 4.12 -25.50
C ARG A 356 11.41 4.81 -26.80
N SER A 357 10.84 5.97 -27.10
CA SER A 357 11.15 6.75 -28.31
C SER A 357 12.51 7.44 -28.26
N ILE A 358 13.13 7.54 -27.07
CA ILE A 358 14.41 8.25 -26.90
C ILE A 358 15.57 7.30 -27.16
N ASN A 359 16.42 7.62 -28.12
CA ASN A 359 17.59 6.80 -28.46
C ASN A 359 18.60 6.75 -27.28
N GLY A 360 19.03 5.55 -26.91
CA GLY A 360 19.96 5.30 -25.80
C GLY A 360 19.28 5.13 -24.44
N VAL A 361 17.96 5.23 -24.35
CA VAL A 361 17.18 4.90 -23.13
C VAL A 361 16.87 3.41 -23.10
N ARG A 362 17.21 2.74 -21.98
CA ARG A 362 16.76 1.40 -21.63
C ARG A 362 15.78 1.47 -20.47
N ILE A 363 14.57 0.99 -20.67
CA ILE A 363 13.53 0.85 -19.63
C ILE A 363 13.62 -0.57 -19.06
N TYR A 364 13.49 -0.70 -17.74
CA TYR A 364 13.48 -1.99 -17.02
C TYR A 364 12.04 -2.41 -16.67
N GLY A 365 11.83 -3.73 -16.61
CA GLY A 365 10.54 -4.36 -16.36
C GLY A 365 9.71 -4.54 -17.64
N PRO A 366 8.55 -5.24 -17.53
CA PRO A 366 7.73 -5.62 -18.68
C PRO A 366 7.16 -4.40 -19.41
N SER A 367 6.73 -4.62 -20.66
CA SER A 367 5.99 -3.59 -21.41
C SER A 367 4.55 -3.45 -20.88
N PRO A 368 3.85 -2.35 -21.16
CA PRO A 368 2.44 -2.18 -20.78
C PRO A 368 1.49 -3.26 -21.33
N GLU A 369 1.88 -3.93 -22.42
CA GLU A 369 1.11 -5.00 -23.06
C GLU A 369 1.34 -6.37 -22.42
N ALA A 370 2.22 -6.49 -21.43
CA ALA A 370 2.44 -7.75 -20.72
C ALA A 370 1.14 -8.29 -20.10
N ALA A 371 1.04 -9.62 -19.97
CA ALA A 371 -0.19 -10.31 -19.56
C ALA A 371 -0.77 -9.83 -18.22
N GLN A 372 0.10 -9.41 -17.28
CA GLN A 372 -0.30 -8.84 -15.99
C GLN A 372 -0.34 -7.30 -16.02
N GLY A 373 0.06 -6.69 -17.14
CA GLY A 373 0.21 -5.24 -17.24
C GLY A 373 1.45 -4.71 -16.51
N ARG A 374 1.52 -3.38 -16.44
CA ARG A 374 2.61 -2.64 -15.79
C ARG A 374 2.03 -1.53 -14.92
N ALA A 375 2.60 -1.31 -13.74
CA ALA A 375 2.30 -0.16 -12.90
C ALA A 375 2.77 1.15 -13.55
N ALA A 376 2.18 2.27 -13.14
CA ALA A 376 2.49 3.62 -13.63
C ALA A 376 3.85 4.12 -13.12
N LEU A 377 4.91 3.39 -13.43
CA LEU A 377 6.28 3.80 -13.17
C LEU A 377 7.21 3.32 -14.28
N ALA A 378 8.26 4.07 -14.54
CA ALA A 378 9.33 3.69 -15.45
C ALA A 378 10.68 3.85 -14.75
N THR A 379 11.37 2.74 -14.58
CA THR A 379 12.78 2.72 -14.18
C THR A 379 13.62 2.57 -15.43
N PHE A 380 14.62 3.42 -15.59
CA PHE A 380 15.40 3.47 -16.83
C PHE A 380 16.84 3.91 -16.57
N ASN A 381 17.70 3.66 -17.54
CA ASN A 381 19.02 4.25 -17.68
C ASN A 381 19.18 4.87 -19.07
N VAL A 382 20.08 5.83 -19.18
CA VAL A 382 20.52 6.41 -20.44
C VAL A 382 21.98 6.00 -20.68
N GLU A 383 22.29 5.52 -21.88
CA GLU A 383 23.63 5.09 -22.24
C GLU A 383 24.64 6.25 -22.08
N GLY A 384 25.74 5.98 -21.37
CA GLY A 384 26.81 6.93 -21.12
C GLY A 384 26.54 8.00 -20.07
N ILE A 385 25.34 8.05 -19.43
CA ILE A 385 25.01 9.08 -18.43
C ILE A 385 24.69 8.44 -17.09
N HIS A 386 25.32 8.93 -16.03
CA HIS A 386 25.06 8.40 -14.70
C HIS A 386 23.65 8.81 -14.18
N PRO A 387 22.87 7.90 -13.57
CA PRO A 387 21.52 8.20 -13.09
C PRO A 387 21.39 9.40 -12.15
N THR A 388 22.39 9.65 -11.31
CA THR A 388 22.40 10.82 -10.41
C THR A 388 22.49 12.12 -11.19
N ASP A 389 23.30 12.16 -12.24
CA ASP A 389 23.47 13.37 -13.06
C ASP A 389 22.17 13.69 -13.82
N ILE A 390 21.50 12.67 -14.34
CA ILE A 390 20.17 12.82 -14.94
C ILE A 390 19.20 13.44 -13.93
N SER A 391 19.09 12.88 -12.72
CA SER A 391 18.15 13.37 -11.72
C SER A 391 18.49 14.77 -11.23
N THR A 392 19.76 15.14 -11.18
CA THR A 392 20.23 16.51 -10.81
C THR A 392 19.81 17.55 -11.84
N LEU A 393 19.97 17.26 -13.14
CA LEU A 393 19.57 18.20 -14.19
C LEU A 393 18.05 18.28 -14.32
N LEU A 394 17.34 17.17 -14.14
CA LEU A 394 15.87 17.17 -14.08
C LEU A 394 15.34 18.01 -12.91
N ASP A 395 15.96 17.91 -11.71
CA ASP A 395 15.61 18.77 -10.56
C ASP A 395 15.83 20.25 -10.89
N SER A 396 16.91 20.61 -11.58
CA SER A 396 17.16 21.98 -12.05
C SER A 396 16.09 22.48 -13.03
N ALA A 397 15.41 21.56 -13.73
CA ALA A 397 14.26 21.84 -14.60
C ALA A 397 12.90 21.80 -13.87
N GLY A 398 12.88 21.63 -12.53
CA GLY A 398 11.66 21.54 -11.73
C GLY A 398 11.00 20.16 -11.73
N VAL A 399 11.68 19.11 -12.22
CA VAL A 399 11.16 17.75 -12.31
C VAL A 399 11.76 16.86 -11.24
N ALA A 400 10.93 16.40 -10.30
CA ALA A 400 11.34 15.52 -9.22
C ALA A 400 11.22 14.04 -9.63
N VAL A 401 12.32 13.34 -9.73
CA VAL A 401 12.44 11.89 -9.95
C VAL A 401 13.38 11.29 -8.92
N ARG A 402 13.50 9.97 -8.88
CA ARG A 402 14.44 9.29 -7.98
C ARG A 402 15.55 8.59 -8.77
N SER A 403 16.78 8.66 -8.25
CA SER A 403 17.90 7.86 -8.73
C SER A 403 18.50 7.00 -7.62
N GLY A 404 19.24 5.95 -7.99
CA GLY A 404 19.94 5.05 -7.10
C GLY A 404 19.44 3.60 -7.15
N HIS A 405 19.54 2.88 -6.03
CA HIS A 405 19.15 1.47 -5.94
C HIS A 405 17.64 1.24 -5.68
N LEU A 406 16.84 2.27 -5.43
CA LEU A 406 15.39 2.21 -5.17
C LEU A 406 15.00 1.21 -4.04
N CYS A 407 15.92 0.95 -3.11
CA CYS A 407 15.83 -0.09 -2.07
C CYS A 407 15.65 -1.51 -2.62
N THR A 408 16.22 -1.81 -3.78
CA THR A 408 16.13 -3.09 -4.50
C THR A 408 17.50 -3.50 -5.06
N GLN A 409 18.55 -3.46 -4.23
CA GLN A 409 19.92 -3.81 -4.67
C GLN A 409 20.05 -5.20 -5.31
N PRO A 410 19.36 -6.26 -4.84
CA PRO A 410 19.48 -7.57 -5.49
C PRO A 410 19.04 -7.56 -6.95
N VAL A 411 17.92 -6.90 -7.29
CA VAL A 411 17.47 -6.83 -8.69
C VAL A 411 18.41 -5.98 -9.56
N HIS A 412 19.02 -4.91 -9.02
CA HIS A 412 20.04 -4.15 -9.75
C HIS A 412 21.24 -5.03 -10.09
N ARG A 413 21.71 -5.87 -9.15
CA ARG A 413 22.79 -6.83 -9.40
C ARG A 413 22.39 -7.90 -10.42
N HIS A 414 21.16 -8.40 -10.34
CA HIS A 414 20.62 -9.38 -11.28
C HIS A 414 20.59 -8.82 -12.72
N LEU A 415 20.24 -7.54 -12.87
CA LEU A 415 20.22 -6.83 -14.15
C LEU A 415 21.61 -6.33 -14.61
N GLY A 416 22.65 -6.50 -13.77
CA GLY A 416 24.02 -6.05 -14.09
C GLY A 416 24.20 -4.52 -14.10
N ILE A 417 23.39 -3.77 -13.34
CA ILE A 417 23.42 -2.31 -13.27
C ILE A 417 23.74 -1.81 -11.86
N ALA A 418 24.48 -0.70 -11.78
CA ALA A 418 24.88 -0.11 -10.52
C ALA A 418 23.74 0.72 -9.88
N SER A 419 22.97 1.43 -10.68
CA SER A 419 21.87 2.29 -10.25
C SER A 419 20.95 2.59 -11.43
N SER A 420 19.81 3.22 -11.17
CA SER A 420 18.82 3.59 -12.18
C SER A 420 18.10 4.89 -11.82
N VAL A 421 17.41 5.50 -12.78
CA VAL A 421 16.43 6.58 -12.56
C VAL A 421 15.03 5.98 -12.56
N ARG A 422 14.11 6.50 -11.74
CA ARG A 422 12.70 6.12 -11.75
C ARG A 422 11.82 7.35 -11.79
N ALA A 423 10.92 7.41 -12.77
CA ALA A 423 9.78 8.31 -12.82
C ALA A 423 8.51 7.53 -12.48
N SER A 424 7.68 8.06 -11.60
CA SER A 424 6.44 7.43 -11.13
C SER A 424 5.35 8.47 -10.95
N PRO A 425 4.44 8.66 -11.93
CA PRO A 425 3.25 9.50 -11.79
C PRO A 425 2.24 8.90 -10.81
N TYR A 426 1.24 9.70 -10.42
CA TYR A 426 0.14 9.29 -9.54
C TYR A 426 -1.15 10.06 -9.91
N ILE A 427 -2.19 9.94 -9.09
CA ILE A 427 -3.57 10.41 -9.34
C ILE A 427 -3.70 11.88 -9.74
N TYR A 428 -2.76 12.74 -9.35
CA TYR A 428 -2.77 14.19 -9.64
C TYR A 428 -1.83 14.59 -10.79
N ASN A 429 -1.15 13.64 -11.41
CA ASN A 429 -0.30 13.92 -12.55
C ASN A 429 -1.10 13.86 -13.86
N THR A 430 -0.63 14.60 -14.84
CA THR A 430 -1.24 14.73 -16.17
C THR A 430 -0.27 14.25 -17.26
N ARG A 431 -0.78 14.01 -18.48
CA ARG A 431 0.05 13.74 -19.65
C ARG A 431 1.03 14.88 -19.92
N ALA A 432 0.59 16.13 -19.77
CA ALA A 432 1.44 17.31 -19.96
C ALA A 432 2.66 17.32 -19.00
N GLU A 433 2.51 16.82 -17.77
CA GLU A 433 3.65 16.70 -16.86
C GLU A 433 4.61 15.57 -17.27
N VAL A 434 4.09 14.48 -17.83
CA VAL A 434 4.93 13.42 -18.42
C VAL A 434 5.67 13.96 -19.63
N ASP A 435 5.02 14.74 -20.50
CA ASP A 435 5.64 15.36 -21.65
C ASP A 435 6.73 16.37 -21.23
N ALA A 436 6.45 17.21 -20.23
CA ALA A 436 7.44 18.15 -19.68
C ALA A 436 8.68 17.44 -19.09
N PHE A 437 8.47 16.30 -18.39
CA PHE A 437 9.57 15.45 -17.94
C PHE A 437 10.39 14.91 -19.11
N VAL A 438 9.73 14.40 -20.14
CA VAL A 438 10.39 13.81 -21.31
C VAL A 438 11.20 14.86 -22.07
N ASP A 439 10.69 16.08 -22.22
CA ASP A 439 11.40 17.16 -22.85
C ASP A 439 12.64 17.59 -22.03
N ALA A 440 12.48 17.74 -20.70
CA ALA A 440 13.61 18.00 -19.81
C ALA A 440 14.67 16.87 -19.85
N LEU A 441 14.25 15.61 -20.00
CA LEU A 441 15.18 14.48 -20.16
C LEU A 441 15.91 14.54 -21.50
N LYS A 442 15.25 14.89 -22.60
CA LYS A 442 15.91 15.10 -23.92
C LYS A 442 16.95 16.20 -23.86
N ASP A 443 16.61 17.34 -23.24
CA ASP A 443 17.55 18.46 -23.04
C ASP A 443 18.74 18.02 -22.19
N THR A 444 18.52 17.26 -21.12
CA THR A 444 19.57 16.66 -20.29
C THR A 444 20.50 15.75 -21.11
N ILE A 445 19.96 14.87 -21.93
CA ILE A 445 20.73 13.97 -22.80
C ILE A 445 21.55 14.76 -23.83
N GLN A 446 20.93 15.76 -24.42
CA GLN A 446 21.64 16.64 -25.39
C GLN A 446 22.81 17.35 -24.73
N PHE A 447 22.61 17.93 -23.55
CA PHE A 447 23.69 18.59 -22.79
C PHE A 447 24.89 17.67 -22.59
N PHE A 448 24.69 16.41 -22.12
CA PHE A 448 25.82 15.49 -21.92
C PHE A 448 26.50 15.07 -23.22
N ARG A 449 25.76 14.94 -24.32
CA ARG A 449 26.33 14.66 -25.63
C ARG A 449 27.22 15.81 -26.16
N GLU A 450 26.84 17.06 -25.88
CA GLU A 450 27.59 18.25 -26.28
C GLU A 450 28.86 18.47 -25.44
N VAL A 451 28.83 18.12 -24.14
CA VAL A 451 30.02 18.26 -23.27
C VAL A 451 30.96 17.05 -23.32
N GLY A 452 30.63 16.02 -24.10
CA GLY A 452 31.50 14.87 -24.36
C GLY A 452 31.62 13.88 -23.21
N ALA A 453 30.55 13.70 -22.47
CA ALA A 453 30.45 12.67 -21.40
C ALA A 453 30.20 11.29 -21.99
#